data_95fa64f88246f1aa8394e6c39a5ef61a
#
_entry.id   95fa64f88246f1aa8394e6c39a5ef61a
#
_cell.length_a   1.000
_cell.length_b   1.000
_cell.length_c   1.000
_cell.angle_alpha   90.00
_cell.angle_beta   90.00
_cell.angle_gamma   90.00
#
_symmetry.space_group_name_H-M   'P 1'
#
loop_
_entity.id
_entity.type
_entity.pdbx_description
1 polymer ?
#
loop_
_entity_poly.entity_id
_entity_poly.type
_entity_poly.pdbx_seq_one_letter_code
_entity_poly.pdbx_strand_id
1 'polypeptide(L)'
;MSNPATPRLCLVAITKHGAAQAARLAADLPDADICTSAKFAATFAGLYNPLRAYDGALRDEIGPLFERYDQIVFFVSLGAVVRLIAPHLRSKDEDPGVIVVDDAGQYVIPVLSGHVGGANEWSERVADLLGAAPVLTTASDVGRTIPVDILGRHLGWRVEAPKINITRVSAHVVNGEPIAFVQEAGSADWWTRPTPLPDTIHRFARFDEVPLDRYAAVLWVTHAEVPQERWDALKERLVVYRPPQDAAA
;
A
#
# COMPACT_ATOMS: atom_id res chain seq x y z
N MET A 1 22.44 6.54 1.45
CA MET A 1 21.10 5.90 1.61
C MET A 1 20.08 7.03 1.58
N SER A 2 19.39 7.22 0.46
CA SER A 2 18.23 8.13 0.44
C SER A 2 17.12 7.45 1.23
N ASN A 3 16.81 8.01 2.40
CA ASN A 3 15.59 7.68 3.13
C ASN A 3 14.42 7.77 2.11
N PRO A 4 13.56 6.75 1.98
CA PRO A 4 12.39 6.91 1.13
C PRO A 4 11.67 8.18 1.58
N ALA A 5 11.45 9.10 0.64
CA ALA A 5 10.81 10.38 0.95
C ALA A 5 9.48 10.08 1.65
N THR A 6 9.25 10.72 2.78
CA THR A 6 7.96 10.61 3.48
C THR A 6 6.84 10.94 2.48
N PRO A 7 5.84 10.06 2.29
CA PRO A 7 4.79 10.31 1.31
C PRO A 7 4.02 11.59 1.67
N ARG A 8 3.70 12.37 0.64
CA ARG A 8 2.91 13.61 0.79
C ARG A 8 1.49 13.23 1.14
N LEU A 9 1.05 13.61 2.32
CA LEU A 9 -0.25 13.27 2.88
C LEU A 9 -1.17 14.48 2.91
N CYS A 10 -2.45 14.31 2.53
CA CYS A 10 -3.48 15.32 2.68
C CYS A 10 -4.69 14.77 3.45
N LEU A 11 -5.16 15.54 4.42
CA LEU A 11 -6.38 15.29 5.18
C LEU A 11 -7.51 16.17 4.63
N VAL A 12 -8.60 15.56 4.17
CA VAL A 12 -9.72 16.26 3.51
C VAL A 12 -10.98 16.16 4.36
N ALA A 13 -11.55 17.29 4.79
CA ALA A 13 -12.75 17.32 5.62
C ALA A 13 -13.73 18.42 5.18
N ILE A 14 -15.03 18.10 5.13
CA ILE A 14 -16.09 19.00 4.68
C ILE A 14 -17.32 19.02 5.59
N THR A 15 -17.25 18.32 6.72
CA THR A 15 -18.31 18.30 7.74
C THR A 15 -17.76 18.80 9.07
N LYS A 16 -18.63 19.20 9.99
CA LYS A 16 -18.20 19.63 11.34
C LYS A 16 -17.47 18.51 12.09
N HIS A 17 -18.02 17.29 12.07
CA HIS A 17 -17.42 16.14 12.75
C HIS A 17 -16.15 15.67 12.03
N GLY A 18 -16.18 15.58 10.70
CA GLY A 18 -15.00 15.23 9.91
C GLY A 18 -13.86 16.23 10.10
N ALA A 19 -14.11 17.53 10.18
CA ALA A 19 -13.10 18.53 10.47
C ALA A 19 -12.50 18.37 11.88
N ALA A 20 -13.30 18.03 12.88
CA ALA A 20 -12.82 17.79 14.24
C ALA A 20 -11.92 16.51 14.29
N GLN A 21 -12.32 15.43 13.60
CA GLN A 21 -11.49 14.21 13.47
C GLN A 21 -10.19 14.48 12.71
N ALA A 22 -10.27 15.22 11.59
CA ALA A 22 -9.09 15.61 10.82
C ALA A 22 -8.12 16.47 11.63
N ALA A 23 -8.63 17.41 12.44
CA ALA A 23 -7.79 18.23 13.30
C ALA A 23 -7.10 17.41 14.39
N ARG A 24 -7.79 16.42 14.98
CA ARG A 24 -7.19 15.49 15.94
C ARG A 24 -6.07 14.68 15.28
N LEU A 25 -6.30 14.13 14.10
CA LEU A 25 -5.27 13.36 13.38
C LEU A 25 -4.10 14.23 12.94
N ALA A 26 -4.36 15.47 12.49
CA ALA A 26 -3.34 16.42 12.06
C ALA A 26 -2.35 16.78 13.18
N ALA A 27 -2.80 16.83 14.43
CA ALA A 27 -1.93 17.09 15.58
C ALA A 27 -0.85 16.01 15.76
N ASP A 28 -1.14 14.75 15.39
CA ASP A 28 -0.20 13.63 15.44
C ASP A 28 0.59 13.45 14.14
N LEU A 29 0.23 14.19 13.09
CA LEU A 29 0.84 14.14 11.75
C LEU A 29 1.23 15.57 11.27
N PRO A 30 2.27 16.19 11.85
CA PRO A 30 2.59 17.60 11.60
C PRO A 30 2.98 17.90 10.14
N ASP A 31 3.43 16.90 9.39
CA ASP A 31 3.80 17.02 7.97
C ASP A 31 2.62 16.82 7.00
N ALA A 32 1.42 16.54 7.51
CA ALA A 32 0.24 16.37 6.66
C ALA A 32 -0.33 17.74 6.27
N ASP A 33 -0.69 17.92 4.99
CA ASP A 33 -1.46 19.06 4.55
C ASP A 33 -2.95 18.87 4.90
N ILE A 34 -3.66 19.97 5.08
CA ILE A 34 -5.11 19.95 5.34
C ILE A 34 -5.84 20.65 4.18
N CYS A 35 -6.87 20.01 3.64
CA CYS A 35 -7.77 20.59 2.64
C CYS A 35 -9.20 20.59 3.19
N THR A 36 -9.79 21.76 3.34
CA THR A 36 -11.14 21.89 3.91
C THR A 36 -11.92 23.04 3.27
N SER A 37 -13.25 22.98 3.34
CA SER A 37 -14.07 24.14 2.99
C SER A 37 -13.80 25.31 3.94
N ALA A 38 -13.76 26.54 3.42
CA ALA A 38 -13.51 27.76 4.20
C ALA A 38 -14.41 27.85 5.45
N LYS A 39 -15.62 27.29 5.38
CA LYS A 39 -16.54 27.17 6.51
C LYS A 39 -15.96 26.49 7.75
N PHE A 40 -15.02 25.56 7.58
CA PHE A 40 -14.44 24.77 8.66
C PHE A 40 -12.98 25.09 8.94
N ALA A 41 -12.38 26.08 8.26
CA ALA A 41 -10.99 26.47 8.42
C ALA A 41 -10.62 26.80 9.88
N ALA A 42 -11.52 27.45 10.61
CA ALA A 42 -11.31 27.80 12.01
C ALA A 42 -11.13 26.59 12.95
N THR A 43 -11.59 25.38 12.56
CA THR A 43 -11.40 24.14 13.35
C THR A 43 -9.93 23.77 13.47
N PHE A 44 -9.10 24.18 12.53
CA PHE A 44 -7.68 23.88 12.46
C PHE A 44 -6.77 24.99 13.06
N ALA A 45 -7.39 25.99 13.69
CA ALA A 45 -6.61 27.05 14.32
C ALA A 45 -5.70 26.50 15.41
N GLY A 46 -4.42 26.93 15.40
CA GLY A 46 -3.40 26.48 16.36
C GLY A 46 -2.62 25.23 15.91
N LEU A 47 -2.96 24.61 14.80
CA LEU A 47 -2.13 23.58 14.17
C LEU A 47 -1.08 24.22 13.25
N TYR A 48 0.08 23.57 13.13
CA TYR A 48 1.17 24.02 12.24
C TYR A 48 1.09 23.44 10.82
N ASN A 49 0.15 22.54 10.59
CA ASN A 49 -0.08 21.89 9.30
C ASN A 49 -0.43 22.92 8.21
N PRO A 50 0.11 22.81 7.01
CA PRO A 50 -0.31 23.64 5.89
C PRO A 50 -1.81 23.47 5.62
N LEU A 51 -2.56 24.58 5.69
CA LEU A 51 -4.00 24.60 5.54
C LEU A 51 -4.39 25.24 4.20
N ARG A 52 -5.06 24.47 3.36
CA ARG A 52 -5.78 24.95 2.18
C ARG A 52 -7.27 25.00 2.47
N ALA A 53 -7.78 26.20 2.68
CA ALA A 53 -9.22 26.46 2.74
C ALA A 53 -9.72 26.87 1.35
N TYR A 54 -10.78 26.22 0.86
CA TYR A 54 -11.37 26.53 -0.45
C TYR A 54 -12.83 26.95 -0.33
N ASP A 55 -13.26 27.76 -1.28
CA ASP A 55 -14.66 28.10 -1.52
C ASP A 55 -15.17 27.31 -2.72
N GLY A 56 -16.42 26.82 -2.68
CA GLY A 56 -17.01 26.06 -3.76
C GLY A 56 -17.17 24.56 -3.46
N ALA A 57 -17.07 23.71 -4.48
CA ALA A 57 -17.35 22.30 -4.37
C ALA A 57 -16.07 21.45 -4.20
N LEU A 58 -16.09 20.46 -3.32
CA LEU A 58 -14.98 19.54 -3.13
C LEU A 58 -14.56 18.85 -4.44
N ARG A 59 -15.49 18.62 -5.38
CA ARG A 59 -15.18 17.98 -6.67
C ARG A 59 -14.08 18.71 -7.46
N ASP A 60 -14.01 20.04 -7.32
CA ASP A 60 -13.07 20.87 -8.06
C ASP A 60 -11.65 20.76 -7.48
N GLU A 61 -11.54 20.28 -6.24
CA GLU A 61 -10.28 20.06 -5.55
C GLU A 61 -9.67 18.67 -5.83
N ILE A 62 -10.46 17.68 -6.29
CA ILE A 62 -10.02 16.29 -6.41
C ILE A 62 -8.86 16.11 -7.42
N GLY A 63 -8.96 16.74 -8.59
CA GLY A 63 -7.89 16.67 -9.61
C GLY A 63 -6.55 17.15 -9.04
N PRO A 64 -6.46 18.40 -8.52
CA PRO A 64 -5.25 18.89 -7.85
C PRO A 64 -4.75 18.02 -6.69
N LEU A 65 -5.65 17.39 -5.91
CA LEU A 65 -5.26 16.49 -4.83
C LEU A 65 -4.60 15.22 -5.38
N PHE A 66 -5.15 14.62 -6.44
CA PHE A 66 -4.61 13.42 -7.07
C PHE A 66 -3.23 13.64 -7.72
N GLU A 67 -2.96 14.84 -8.22
CA GLU A 67 -1.67 15.20 -8.82
C GLU A 67 -0.58 15.50 -7.78
N ARG A 68 -0.99 15.97 -6.61
CA ARG A 68 -0.06 16.50 -5.61
C ARG A 68 0.33 15.51 -4.53
N TYR A 69 -0.59 14.64 -4.09
CA TYR A 69 -0.41 13.82 -2.90
C TYR A 69 -0.26 12.34 -3.23
N ASP A 70 0.52 11.66 -2.42
CA ASP A 70 0.71 10.22 -2.51
C ASP A 70 -0.34 9.47 -1.67
N GLN A 71 -0.87 10.13 -0.61
CA GLN A 71 -1.93 9.63 0.27
C GLN A 71 -2.99 10.72 0.52
N ILE A 72 -4.26 10.35 0.44
CA ILE A 72 -5.38 11.26 0.72
C ILE A 72 -6.34 10.58 1.68
N VAL A 73 -6.53 11.18 2.86
CA VAL A 73 -7.48 10.71 3.88
C VAL A 73 -8.71 11.60 3.87
N PHE A 74 -9.85 11.04 3.50
CA PHE A 74 -11.12 11.73 3.44
C PHE A 74 -11.96 11.45 4.68
N PHE A 75 -12.33 12.49 5.40
CA PHE A 75 -13.35 12.47 6.45
C PHE A 75 -14.71 12.79 5.83
N VAL A 76 -15.15 11.93 4.93
CA VAL A 76 -16.34 12.06 4.09
C VAL A 76 -16.91 10.65 3.86
N SER A 77 -18.22 10.53 3.68
CA SER A 77 -18.83 9.22 3.45
C SER A 77 -18.24 8.50 2.24
N LEU A 78 -18.00 7.20 2.36
CA LEU A 78 -17.37 6.35 1.34
C LEU A 78 -18.04 6.50 -0.05
N GLY A 79 -19.37 6.46 -0.09
CA GLY A 79 -20.11 6.59 -1.36
C GLY A 79 -19.95 7.96 -2.04
N ALA A 80 -19.74 9.03 -1.28
CA ALA A 80 -19.44 10.36 -1.84
C ALA A 80 -18.01 10.38 -2.40
N VAL A 81 -17.03 9.85 -1.66
CA VAL A 81 -15.64 9.77 -2.11
C VAL A 81 -15.52 8.99 -3.42
N VAL A 82 -16.14 7.80 -3.51
CA VAL A 82 -16.13 6.98 -4.74
C VAL A 82 -16.63 7.78 -5.96
N ARG A 83 -17.74 8.55 -5.81
CA ARG A 83 -18.25 9.37 -6.91
C ARG A 83 -17.34 10.54 -7.27
N LEU A 84 -16.67 11.13 -6.28
CA LEU A 84 -15.76 12.25 -6.48
C LEU A 84 -14.49 11.82 -7.20
N ILE A 85 -13.89 10.68 -6.81
CA ILE A 85 -12.63 10.21 -7.38
C ILE A 85 -12.79 9.52 -8.75
N ALA A 86 -13.97 8.94 -9.03
CA ALA A 86 -14.20 8.14 -10.24
C ALA A 86 -13.73 8.80 -11.55
N PRO A 87 -13.95 10.13 -11.80
CA PRO A 87 -13.47 10.78 -13.01
C PRO A 87 -11.95 10.94 -13.11
N HIS A 88 -11.22 10.73 -12.01
CA HIS A 88 -9.77 10.96 -11.91
C HIS A 88 -8.96 9.65 -11.88
N LEU A 89 -9.63 8.50 -11.85
CA LEU A 89 -8.97 7.19 -11.83
C LEU A 89 -8.22 6.91 -13.12
N ARG A 90 -6.96 6.47 -13.01
CA ARG A 90 -6.07 6.10 -14.12
C ARG A 90 -5.66 4.63 -14.01
N SER A 91 -4.85 4.31 -13.01
CA SER A 91 -4.39 2.95 -12.78
C SER A 91 -3.97 2.76 -11.31
N LYS A 92 -3.97 1.50 -10.85
CA LYS A 92 -3.51 1.15 -9.50
C LYS A 92 -2.04 1.48 -9.23
N ASP A 93 -1.25 1.75 -10.27
CA ASP A 93 0.18 2.01 -10.18
C ASP A 93 0.47 3.53 -10.16
N GLU A 94 -0.51 4.37 -10.56
CA GLU A 94 -0.38 5.82 -10.68
C GLU A 94 -1.25 6.58 -9.68
N ASP A 95 -2.42 6.02 -9.35
CA ASP A 95 -3.37 6.68 -8.47
C ASP A 95 -2.85 6.72 -7.03
N PRO A 96 -3.07 7.83 -6.30
CA PRO A 96 -2.69 7.92 -4.89
C PRO A 96 -3.42 6.90 -4.02
N GLY A 97 -2.88 6.62 -2.85
CA GLY A 97 -3.62 5.93 -1.80
C GLY A 97 -4.80 6.77 -1.35
N VAL A 98 -6.01 6.22 -1.45
CA VAL A 98 -7.23 6.89 -0.97
C VAL A 98 -7.81 6.14 0.21
N ILE A 99 -8.02 6.85 1.30
CA ILE A 99 -8.51 6.32 2.57
C ILE A 99 -9.74 7.13 2.98
N VAL A 100 -10.73 6.45 3.53
CA VAL A 100 -11.93 7.08 4.09
C VAL A 100 -12.02 6.79 5.58
N VAL A 101 -12.29 7.83 6.36
CA VAL A 101 -12.69 7.73 7.77
C VAL A 101 -14.17 8.09 7.87
N ASP A 102 -14.96 7.27 8.53
CA ASP A 102 -16.37 7.54 8.74
C ASP A 102 -16.59 8.73 9.70
N ASP A 103 -17.77 9.35 9.66
CA ASP A 103 -18.06 10.57 10.42
C ASP A 103 -17.97 10.39 11.95
N ALA A 104 -18.12 9.16 12.45
CA ALA A 104 -17.94 8.82 13.86
C ALA A 104 -16.48 8.51 14.23
N GLY A 105 -15.58 8.37 13.24
CA GLY A 105 -14.18 7.99 13.47
C GLY A 105 -14.01 6.57 13.99
N GLN A 106 -14.94 5.66 13.66
CA GLN A 106 -14.92 4.26 14.10
C GLN A 106 -14.16 3.35 13.14
N TYR A 107 -14.19 3.69 11.85
CA TYR A 107 -13.62 2.86 10.79
C TYR A 107 -12.70 3.67 9.87
N VAL A 108 -11.58 3.06 9.52
CA VAL A 108 -10.64 3.56 8.51
C VAL A 108 -10.58 2.57 7.36
N ILE A 109 -10.96 3.01 6.17
CA ILE A 109 -11.24 2.15 5.02
C ILE A 109 -10.33 2.53 3.85
N PRO A 110 -9.36 1.71 3.44
CA PRO A 110 -8.62 1.91 2.20
C PRO A 110 -9.54 1.69 1.01
N VAL A 111 -9.64 2.68 0.13
CA VAL A 111 -10.56 2.68 -1.02
C VAL A 111 -9.83 2.40 -2.32
N LEU A 112 -8.58 2.90 -2.44
CA LEU A 112 -7.80 2.86 -3.66
C LEU A 112 -6.32 2.66 -3.36
N SER A 113 -5.61 1.94 -4.25
CA SER A 113 -4.16 1.75 -4.23
C SER A 113 -3.63 1.18 -2.89
N GLY A 114 -4.29 0.12 -2.40
CA GLY A 114 -4.03 -0.50 -1.09
C GLY A 114 -2.58 -0.94 -0.88
N HIS A 115 -2.01 -1.69 -1.84
CA HIS A 115 -0.64 -2.23 -1.74
C HIS A 115 0.41 -1.25 -2.28
N VAL A 116 0.50 -1.11 -3.60
CA VAL A 116 1.54 -0.29 -4.26
C VAL A 116 1.45 1.17 -3.82
N GLY A 117 0.25 1.71 -3.77
CA GLY A 117 0.02 3.06 -3.27
C GLY A 117 0.13 3.21 -1.75
N GLY A 118 0.13 2.10 -0.97
CA GLY A 118 0.33 2.12 0.49
C GLY A 118 -0.91 2.45 1.32
N ALA A 119 -2.12 2.52 0.72
CA ALA A 119 -3.31 2.90 1.47
C ALA A 119 -3.68 1.92 2.61
N ASN A 120 -3.32 0.61 2.50
CA ASN A 120 -3.56 -0.35 3.57
C ASN A 120 -2.71 -0.03 4.81
N GLU A 121 -1.41 0.15 4.63
CA GLU A 121 -0.46 0.51 5.70
C GLU A 121 -0.85 1.84 6.36
N TRP A 122 -1.19 2.86 5.54
CA TRP A 122 -1.67 4.13 6.05
C TRP A 122 -3.01 4.03 6.77
N SER A 123 -3.91 3.15 6.34
CA SER A 123 -5.18 2.92 7.05
C SER A 123 -4.97 2.33 8.44
N GLU A 124 -4.04 1.40 8.60
CA GLU A 124 -3.66 0.86 9.92
C GLU A 124 -3.09 1.98 10.81
N ARG A 125 -2.13 2.76 10.29
CA ARG A 125 -1.53 3.88 11.03
C ARG A 125 -2.57 4.94 11.44
N VAL A 126 -3.46 5.34 10.53
CA VAL A 126 -4.53 6.32 10.83
C VAL A 126 -5.51 5.74 11.85
N ALA A 127 -5.84 4.45 11.74
CA ALA A 127 -6.71 3.77 12.69
C ALA A 127 -6.12 3.76 14.10
N ASP A 128 -4.84 3.43 14.23
CA ASP A 128 -4.13 3.44 15.51
C ASP A 128 -4.15 4.83 16.16
N LEU A 129 -3.85 5.90 15.39
CA LEU A 129 -3.85 7.29 15.88
C LEU A 129 -5.25 7.77 16.28
N LEU A 130 -6.29 7.34 15.59
CA LEU A 130 -7.67 7.72 15.89
C LEU A 130 -8.32 6.81 16.95
N GLY A 131 -7.73 5.64 17.26
CA GLY A 131 -8.37 4.60 18.07
C GLY A 131 -9.56 3.95 17.33
N ALA A 132 -9.46 3.85 16.00
CA ALA A 132 -10.47 3.31 15.09
C ALA A 132 -10.11 1.87 14.66
N ALA A 133 -11.04 1.21 13.95
CA ALA A 133 -10.80 -0.11 13.36
C ALA A 133 -10.45 0.02 11.86
N PRO A 134 -9.31 -0.51 11.38
CA PRO A 134 -9.02 -0.58 9.96
C PRO A 134 -9.88 -1.67 9.29
N VAL A 135 -10.43 -1.36 8.11
CA VAL A 135 -11.27 -2.30 7.34
C VAL A 135 -10.53 -2.72 6.07
N LEU A 136 -9.52 -3.58 6.24
CA LEU A 136 -8.74 -4.09 5.13
C LEU A 136 -9.53 -5.18 4.39
N THR A 137 -9.61 -5.06 3.06
CA THR A 137 -10.36 -5.99 2.20
C THR A 137 -9.49 -6.71 1.18
N THR A 138 -8.20 -6.37 1.11
CA THR A 138 -7.26 -6.97 0.16
C THR A 138 -7.02 -8.44 0.51
N ALA A 139 -7.15 -9.32 -0.46
CA ALA A 139 -7.15 -10.76 -0.22
C ALA A 139 -5.89 -11.28 0.47
N SER A 140 -4.70 -10.74 0.16
CA SER A 140 -3.45 -11.12 0.84
C SER A 140 -3.40 -10.67 2.31
N ASP A 141 -4.06 -9.56 2.66
CA ASP A 141 -4.12 -9.08 4.04
C ASP A 141 -5.13 -9.88 4.85
N VAL A 142 -6.32 -10.12 4.28
CA VAL A 142 -7.35 -10.99 4.89
C VAL A 142 -6.83 -12.42 5.04
N GLY A 143 -6.17 -12.97 4.01
CA GLY A 143 -5.57 -14.30 4.01
C GLY A 143 -4.26 -14.40 4.78
N ARG A 144 -3.73 -13.28 5.30
CA ARG A 144 -2.45 -13.21 6.03
C ARG A 144 -1.31 -13.90 5.30
N THR A 145 -1.26 -13.71 3.99
CA THR A 145 -0.26 -14.32 3.10
C THR A 145 0.68 -13.28 2.47
N ILE A 146 1.57 -13.71 1.57
CA ILE A 146 2.56 -12.85 0.92
C ILE A 146 1.89 -11.87 -0.05
N PRO A 147 2.07 -10.54 0.11
CA PRO A 147 1.70 -9.58 -0.91
C PRO A 147 2.77 -9.55 -2.01
N VAL A 148 2.56 -10.31 -3.08
CA VAL A 148 3.56 -10.58 -4.14
C VAL A 148 4.09 -9.30 -4.79
N ASP A 149 3.26 -8.29 -4.95
CA ASP A 149 3.60 -7.03 -5.63
C ASP A 149 4.46 -6.07 -4.78
N ILE A 150 4.50 -6.26 -3.46
CA ILE A 150 5.25 -5.39 -2.53
C ILE A 150 6.17 -6.15 -1.57
N LEU A 151 6.38 -7.45 -1.77
CA LEU A 151 7.23 -8.26 -0.88
C LEU A 151 8.63 -7.65 -0.72
N GLY A 152 9.06 -7.49 0.52
CA GLY A 152 10.36 -6.93 0.85
C GLY A 152 10.52 -5.43 0.56
N ARG A 153 9.45 -4.70 0.24
CA ARG A 153 9.49 -3.26 -0.05
C ARG A 153 10.11 -2.44 1.10
N HIS A 154 9.79 -2.77 2.34
CA HIS A 154 10.37 -2.13 3.53
C HIS A 154 11.88 -2.37 3.68
N LEU A 155 12.41 -3.43 3.04
CA LEU A 155 13.83 -3.76 2.94
C LEU A 155 14.48 -3.18 1.67
N GLY A 156 13.74 -2.38 0.89
CA GLY A 156 14.21 -1.80 -0.36
C GLY A 156 14.27 -2.79 -1.55
N TRP A 157 13.61 -3.94 -1.46
CA TRP A 157 13.57 -4.90 -2.55
C TRP A 157 12.75 -4.36 -3.72
N ARG A 158 13.20 -4.64 -4.95
CA ARG A 158 12.48 -4.33 -6.18
C ARG A 158 11.91 -5.59 -6.79
N VAL A 159 10.67 -5.53 -7.25
CA VAL A 159 10.03 -6.62 -7.99
C VAL A 159 10.46 -6.53 -9.45
N GLU A 160 10.92 -7.65 -10.00
CA GLU A 160 11.30 -7.81 -11.41
C GLU A 160 10.49 -8.96 -12.00
N ALA A 161 9.39 -8.63 -12.65
CA ALA A 161 8.55 -9.60 -13.36
C ALA A 161 7.59 -8.88 -14.30
N PRO A 162 7.16 -9.51 -15.40
CA PRO A 162 6.03 -9.05 -16.18
C PRO A 162 4.78 -8.89 -15.30
N LYS A 163 3.96 -7.87 -15.57
CA LYS A 163 2.74 -7.59 -14.78
C LYS A 163 1.79 -8.80 -14.69
N ILE A 164 1.71 -9.59 -15.77
CA ILE A 164 0.91 -10.81 -15.81
C ILE A 164 1.39 -11.86 -14.81
N ASN A 165 2.71 -11.99 -14.61
CA ASN A 165 3.28 -12.92 -13.64
C ASN A 165 2.90 -12.52 -12.22
N ILE A 166 3.06 -11.22 -11.88
CA ILE A 166 2.68 -10.71 -10.56
C ILE A 166 1.21 -11.01 -10.29
N THR A 167 0.32 -10.77 -11.27
CA THR A 167 -1.12 -11.03 -11.13
C THR A 167 -1.43 -12.52 -10.92
N ARG A 168 -0.84 -13.40 -11.72
CA ARG A 168 -1.10 -14.86 -11.62
C ARG A 168 -0.51 -15.47 -10.37
N VAL A 169 0.73 -15.10 -10.05
CA VAL A 169 1.39 -15.59 -8.84
C VAL A 169 0.65 -15.10 -7.59
N SER A 170 0.16 -13.85 -7.57
CA SER A 170 -0.71 -13.37 -6.49
C SER A 170 -1.97 -14.21 -6.34
N ALA A 171 -2.60 -14.62 -7.44
CA ALA A 171 -3.76 -15.49 -7.40
C ALA A 171 -3.42 -16.87 -6.80
N HIS A 172 -2.31 -17.50 -7.22
CA HIS A 172 -1.86 -18.78 -6.63
C HIS A 172 -1.61 -18.67 -5.13
N VAL A 173 -0.93 -17.59 -4.69
CA VAL A 173 -0.65 -17.34 -3.26
C VAL A 173 -1.95 -17.18 -2.47
N VAL A 174 -2.89 -16.37 -2.95
CA VAL A 174 -4.17 -16.11 -2.27
C VAL A 174 -5.06 -17.35 -2.23
N ASN A 175 -5.00 -18.19 -3.27
CA ASN A 175 -5.75 -19.45 -3.33
C ASN A 175 -5.15 -20.57 -2.45
N GLY A 176 -4.00 -20.31 -1.79
CA GLY A 176 -3.35 -21.30 -0.95
C GLY A 176 -2.73 -22.46 -1.71
N GLU A 177 -2.33 -22.22 -2.94
CA GLU A 177 -1.61 -23.22 -3.73
C GLU A 177 -0.14 -23.32 -3.27
N PRO A 178 0.54 -24.47 -3.48
CA PRO A 178 1.94 -24.62 -3.10
C PRO A 178 2.85 -23.63 -3.83
N ILE A 179 3.61 -22.82 -3.10
CA ILE A 179 4.53 -21.81 -3.61
C ILE A 179 5.96 -22.12 -3.15
N ALA A 180 6.91 -22.11 -4.06
CA ALA A 180 8.32 -22.14 -3.73
C ALA A 180 8.81 -20.71 -3.48
N PHE A 181 9.31 -20.45 -2.28
CA PHE A 181 10.01 -19.21 -1.93
C PHE A 181 11.50 -19.49 -1.83
N VAL A 182 12.25 -19.00 -2.80
CA VAL A 182 13.70 -19.18 -2.89
C VAL A 182 14.39 -17.91 -2.42
N GLN A 183 15.24 -18.01 -1.40
CA GLN A 183 15.98 -16.86 -0.89
C GLN A 183 17.48 -17.09 -0.95
N GLU A 184 18.14 -16.53 -1.95
CA GLU A 184 19.58 -16.56 -2.16
C GLU A 184 20.28 -15.27 -1.74
N ALA A 185 19.50 -14.21 -1.49
CA ALA A 185 20.01 -12.89 -1.15
C ALA A 185 19.03 -12.13 -0.24
N GLY A 186 19.47 -10.97 0.26
CA GLY A 186 18.66 -10.06 1.06
C GLY A 186 18.45 -10.52 2.51
N SER A 187 17.80 -9.67 3.31
CA SER A 187 17.50 -9.93 4.72
C SER A 187 16.48 -11.06 4.89
N ALA A 188 16.61 -11.83 5.97
CA ALA A 188 15.62 -12.82 6.38
C ALA A 188 14.35 -12.19 7.02
N ASP A 189 14.39 -10.89 7.35
CA ASP A 189 13.33 -10.19 8.10
C ASP A 189 12.23 -9.63 7.19
N TRP A 190 11.99 -10.28 6.06
CA TRP A 190 10.97 -9.87 5.09
C TRP A 190 9.54 -10.20 5.51
N TRP A 191 9.36 -11.17 6.42
CA TRP A 191 8.04 -11.53 6.96
C TRP A 191 7.76 -10.70 8.22
N THR A 192 6.91 -9.69 8.10
CA THR A 192 6.63 -8.73 9.17
C THR A 192 5.33 -8.99 9.93
N ARG A 193 4.52 -9.98 9.48
CA ARG A 193 3.24 -10.28 10.13
C ARG A 193 3.47 -11.03 11.45
N PRO A 194 2.62 -10.80 12.47
CA PRO A 194 2.71 -11.52 13.75
C PRO A 194 2.30 -13.00 13.65
N THR A 195 1.68 -13.39 12.54
CA THR A 195 1.29 -14.79 12.27
C THR A 195 2.43 -15.55 11.60
N PRO A 196 2.53 -16.88 11.78
CA PRO A 196 3.50 -17.68 11.04
C PRO A 196 3.27 -17.59 9.54
N LEU A 197 4.33 -17.85 8.77
CA LEU A 197 4.23 -17.98 7.32
C LEU A 197 3.27 -19.13 6.98
N PRO A 198 2.36 -18.98 6.00
CA PRO A 198 1.46 -20.06 5.61
C PRO A 198 2.20 -21.33 5.20
N ASP A 199 1.68 -22.49 5.59
CA ASP A 199 2.28 -23.80 5.31
C ASP A 199 2.39 -24.12 3.80
N THR A 200 1.64 -23.38 2.97
CA THR A 200 1.71 -23.49 1.50
C THR A 200 2.94 -22.81 0.90
N ILE A 201 3.67 -22.02 1.68
CA ILE A 201 4.88 -21.32 1.25
C ILE A 201 6.11 -22.12 1.71
N HIS A 202 6.73 -22.84 0.79
CA HIS A 202 7.88 -23.68 1.08
C HIS A 202 9.18 -22.91 0.79
N ARG A 203 10.08 -22.86 1.77
CA ARG A 203 11.33 -22.10 1.68
C ARG A 203 12.47 -22.96 1.15
N PHE A 204 13.27 -22.40 0.24
CA PHE A 204 14.47 -23.00 -0.32
C PHE A 204 15.64 -22.03 -0.22
N ALA A 205 16.85 -22.55 0.03
CA ALA A 205 18.06 -21.74 0.05
C ALA A 205 18.59 -21.47 -1.37
N ARG A 206 18.31 -22.36 -2.32
CA ARG A 206 18.80 -22.28 -3.70
C ARG A 206 17.70 -22.66 -4.69
N PHE A 207 17.71 -22.01 -5.85
CA PHE A 207 16.73 -22.29 -6.91
C PHE A 207 16.81 -23.74 -7.43
N ASP A 208 18.01 -24.29 -7.54
CA ASP A 208 18.22 -25.66 -8.06
C ASP A 208 17.71 -26.77 -7.13
N GLU A 209 17.33 -26.44 -5.90
CA GLU A 209 16.72 -27.37 -4.94
C GLU A 209 15.20 -27.52 -5.15
N VAL A 210 14.59 -26.67 -5.98
CA VAL A 210 13.12 -26.60 -6.13
C VAL A 210 12.63 -27.67 -7.10
N PRO A 211 11.79 -28.64 -6.66
CA PRO A 211 11.09 -29.54 -7.57
C PRO A 211 9.92 -28.79 -8.26
N LEU A 212 10.21 -28.11 -9.36
CA LEU A 212 9.33 -27.14 -10.03
C LEU A 212 7.96 -27.70 -10.45
N ASP A 213 7.84 -29.00 -10.61
CA ASP A 213 6.61 -29.72 -10.91
C ASP A 213 5.60 -29.75 -9.75
N ARG A 214 6.05 -29.49 -8.53
CA ARG A 214 5.25 -29.52 -7.30
C ARG A 214 4.70 -28.17 -6.89
N TYR A 215 5.10 -27.09 -7.55
CA TYR A 215 4.75 -25.72 -7.16
C TYR A 215 3.98 -25.00 -8.25
N ALA A 216 2.91 -24.32 -7.84
CA ALA A 216 2.12 -23.48 -8.74
C ALA A 216 2.91 -22.24 -9.18
N ALA A 217 3.77 -21.70 -8.33
CA ALA A 217 4.61 -20.55 -8.64
C ALA A 217 5.91 -20.52 -7.82
N VAL A 218 6.85 -19.69 -8.28
CA VAL A 218 8.14 -19.45 -7.63
C VAL A 218 8.31 -17.96 -7.35
N LEU A 219 8.61 -17.63 -6.10
CA LEU A 219 9.08 -16.32 -5.64
C LEU A 219 10.58 -16.42 -5.40
N TRP A 220 11.39 -15.71 -6.18
CA TRP A 220 12.85 -15.87 -6.14
C TRP A 220 13.56 -14.56 -5.77
N VAL A 221 14.20 -14.56 -4.62
CA VAL A 221 14.99 -13.43 -4.09
C VAL A 221 16.46 -13.69 -4.40
N THR A 222 17.03 -12.92 -5.33
CA THR A 222 18.41 -13.15 -5.80
C THR A 222 19.04 -11.87 -6.36
N HIS A 223 20.38 -11.79 -6.29
CA HIS A 223 21.19 -10.81 -7.03
C HIS A 223 21.62 -11.33 -8.41
N ALA A 224 21.56 -12.64 -8.64
CA ALA A 224 22.01 -13.23 -9.89
C ALA A 224 21.08 -12.86 -11.04
N GLU A 225 21.64 -12.66 -12.23
CA GLU A 225 20.86 -12.53 -13.44
C GLU A 225 20.04 -13.82 -13.69
N VAL A 226 18.78 -13.68 -14.01
CA VAL A 226 17.89 -14.81 -14.30
C VAL A 226 17.96 -15.11 -15.79
N PRO A 227 18.48 -16.29 -16.20
CA PRO A 227 18.58 -16.65 -17.62
C PRO A 227 17.19 -16.67 -18.28
N GLN A 228 17.13 -16.28 -19.56
CA GLN A 228 15.88 -16.26 -20.33
C GLN A 228 15.19 -17.63 -20.35
N GLU A 229 15.97 -18.71 -20.38
CA GLU A 229 15.46 -20.08 -20.32
C GLU A 229 14.63 -20.37 -19.05
N ARG A 230 14.95 -19.72 -17.91
CA ARG A 230 14.16 -19.85 -16.66
C ARG A 230 12.83 -19.11 -16.77
N TRP A 231 12.83 -17.92 -17.37
CA TRP A 231 11.62 -17.19 -17.65
C TRP A 231 10.70 -17.99 -18.60
N ASP A 232 11.26 -18.56 -19.64
CA ASP A 232 10.50 -19.35 -20.63
C ASP A 232 9.95 -20.65 -20.02
N ALA A 233 10.74 -21.33 -19.19
CA ALA A 233 10.32 -22.58 -18.55
C ALA A 233 9.20 -22.36 -17.50
N LEU A 234 9.28 -21.29 -16.72
CA LEU A 234 8.30 -20.97 -15.67
C LEU A 234 7.16 -20.12 -16.20
N LYS A 235 7.32 -19.47 -17.36
CA LYS A 235 6.30 -18.59 -17.98
C LYS A 235 5.77 -17.59 -16.95
N GLU A 236 4.49 -17.62 -16.69
CA GLU A 236 3.76 -16.69 -15.84
C GLU A 236 3.79 -17.07 -14.35
N ARG A 237 4.62 -18.05 -13.95
CA ARG A 237 4.73 -18.59 -12.59
C ARG A 237 5.96 -18.10 -11.82
N LEU A 238 6.74 -17.18 -12.37
CA LEU A 238 7.97 -16.66 -11.74
C LEU A 238 7.82 -15.18 -11.41
N VAL A 239 8.14 -14.82 -10.17
CA VAL A 239 8.39 -13.43 -9.74
C VAL A 239 9.75 -13.37 -9.07
N VAL A 240 10.59 -12.44 -9.53
CA VAL A 240 11.94 -12.22 -9.00
C VAL A 240 11.96 -10.95 -8.15
N TYR A 241 12.68 -11.00 -7.04
CA TYR A 241 12.91 -9.86 -6.16
C TYR A 241 14.40 -9.54 -6.11
N ARG A 242 14.71 -8.25 -6.22
CA ARG A 242 16.08 -7.72 -6.21
C ARG A 242 16.33 -6.94 -4.92
N PRO A 243 16.95 -7.56 -3.91
CA PRO A 243 17.41 -6.83 -2.74
C PRO A 243 18.41 -5.73 -3.13
N PRO A 244 18.58 -4.66 -2.32
CA PRO A 244 19.70 -3.76 -2.49
C PRO A 244 21.00 -4.55 -2.45
N GLN A 245 21.97 -4.19 -3.31
CA GLN A 245 23.33 -4.68 -3.12
C GLN A 245 23.83 -4.05 -1.81
N ASP A 246 24.25 -4.85 -0.85
CA ASP A 246 24.89 -4.35 0.35
C ASP A 246 26.03 -3.45 -0.10
N ALA A 247 26.01 -2.20 0.34
CA ALA A 247 27.16 -1.33 0.18
C ALA A 247 28.31 -2.07 0.90
N ALA A 248 29.31 -2.49 0.15
CA ALA A 248 30.46 -3.18 0.69
C ALA A 248 30.94 -2.43 1.93
N ALA A 249 30.92 -3.14 3.08
CA ALA A 249 31.35 -2.64 4.36
C ALA A 249 32.87 -2.32 4.35
#